data_369d455d20c5106b2d2d89e0170b13b4
#
_entry.id   369d455d20c5106b2d2d89e0170b13b4
#
_cell.length_a   1.000
_cell.length_b   1.000
_cell.length_c   1.000
_cell.angle_alpha   90.00
_cell.angle_beta   90.00
_cell.angle_gamma   90.00
#
_symmetry.space_group_name_H-M   'P 1'
#
loop_
_entity.id
_entity.type
_entity.pdbx_description
1 polymer ?
#
loop_
_entity_poly.entity_id
_entity_poly.type
_entity_poly.pdbx_seq_one_letter_code
_entity_poly.pdbx_strand_id
1 'polypeptide(L)'
;MIIELIRKFYDGNIELQTPNKSDALSVPDVLKSVLAKSDGILETMLVPKTGKRITIGWIIYPYEMIQKETAFFKEEYGIDGIVFSDDGAGNPFYIHDNKIFQFNPIDNESELIAGSLEEFYKK
;
A
#
# COMPACT_ATOMS: atom_id res chain seq x y z
N MET A 1 4.46 15.32 -3.11
CA MET A 1 4.08 14.14 -3.88
C MET A 1 4.20 12.87 -3.03
N ILE A 2 3.31 11.90 -3.21
CA ILE A 2 3.24 10.72 -2.34
C ILE A 2 4.52 9.87 -2.38
N ILE A 3 5.09 9.65 -3.56
CA ILE A 3 6.29 8.81 -3.68
C ILE A 3 7.47 9.39 -2.90
N GLU A 4 7.63 10.72 -2.90
CA GLU A 4 8.67 11.36 -2.10
C GLU A 4 8.43 11.20 -0.60
N LEU A 5 7.16 11.28 -0.16
CA LEU A 5 6.81 11.03 1.24
C LEU A 5 7.14 9.60 1.65
N ILE A 6 6.79 8.64 0.80
CA ILE A 6 7.08 7.23 1.04
C ILE A 6 8.60 7.00 1.11
N ARG A 7 9.34 7.58 0.16
CA ARG A 7 10.81 7.46 0.12
C ARG A 7 11.43 8.00 1.41
N LYS A 8 10.95 9.13 1.89
CA LYS A 8 11.43 9.74 3.13
C LYS A 8 11.05 8.90 4.35
N PHE A 9 9.80 8.39 4.38
CA PHE A 9 9.31 7.55 5.47
C PHE A 9 10.17 6.29 5.65
N TYR A 10 10.62 5.69 4.56
CA TYR A 10 11.43 4.47 4.57
C TYR A 10 12.92 4.72 4.42
N ASP A 11 13.37 5.96 4.58
CA ASP A 11 14.80 6.36 4.48
C ASP A 11 15.45 5.90 3.17
N GLY A 12 14.70 5.98 2.07
CA GLY A 12 15.17 5.59 0.75
C GLY A 12 15.12 4.09 0.47
N ASN A 13 14.71 3.27 1.43
CA ASN A 13 14.68 1.81 1.30
C ASN A 13 13.44 1.32 0.56
N ILE A 14 13.26 1.82 -0.64
CA ILE A 14 12.13 1.44 -1.51
C ILE A 14 12.65 1.06 -2.90
N GLU A 15 11.87 0.23 -3.59
CA GLU A 15 12.13 -0.13 -4.97
C GLU A 15 10.88 0.13 -5.80
N LEU A 16 11.03 1.00 -6.80
CA LEU A 16 9.93 1.33 -7.69
C LEU A 16 9.82 0.27 -8.78
N GLN A 17 8.60 0.08 -9.28
CA GLN A 17 8.28 -0.88 -10.32
C GLN A 17 7.99 -0.16 -11.63
N THR A 18 7.79 -0.93 -12.71
CA THR A 18 7.36 -0.39 -13.99
C THR A 18 6.04 0.37 -13.81
N PRO A 19 5.90 1.58 -14.37
CA PRO A 19 4.64 2.32 -14.27
C PRO A 19 3.46 1.59 -14.90
N ASN A 20 2.27 1.75 -14.29
CA ASN A 20 1.02 1.29 -14.88
C ASN A 20 0.38 2.45 -15.62
N LYS A 21 0.39 2.42 -16.95
CA LYS A 21 -0.09 3.52 -17.79
C LYS A 21 -1.54 3.40 -18.23
N SER A 22 -2.28 2.46 -17.65
CA SER A 22 -3.70 2.30 -17.95
C SER A 22 -4.51 3.49 -17.43
N ASP A 23 -5.47 3.97 -18.23
CA ASP A 23 -6.41 5.01 -17.81
C ASP A 23 -7.62 4.45 -17.08
N ALA A 24 -7.75 3.13 -17.01
CA ALA A 24 -8.94 2.45 -16.53
C ALA A 24 -8.78 1.88 -15.12
N LEU A 25 -7.92 2.48 -14.29
CA LEU A 25 -7.70 2.00 -12.93
C LEU A 25 -8.85 2.38 -12.01
N SER A 26 -9.47 1.39 -11.37
CA SER A 26 -10.59 1.57 -10.44
C SER A 26 -10.08 1.74 -9.01
N VAL A 27 -9.37 2.83 -8.76
CA VAL A 27 -8.83 3.17 -7.44
C VAL A 27 -8.98 4.67 -7.20
N PRO A 28 -8.90 5.12 -5.95
CA PRO A 28 -8.89 6.57 -5.65
C PRO A 28 -7.76 7.28 -6.38
N ASP A 29 -7.96 8.56 -6.68
CA ASP A 29 -7.00 9.36 -7.46
C ASP A 29 -5.60 9.36 -6.87
N VAL A 30 -5.47 9.35 -5.55
CA VAL A 30 -4.16 9.34 -4.89
C VAL A 30 -3.38 8.05 -5.21
N LEU A 31 -4.05 6.91 -5.22
CA LEU A 31 -3.43 5.64 -5.62
C LEU A 31 -3.17 5.58 -7.12
N LYS A 32 -4.10 6.11 -7.91
CA LYS A 32 -3.95 6.17 -9.37
C LYS A 32 -2.69 6.95 -9.75
N SER A 33 -2.46 8.06 -9.08
CA SER A 33 -1.28 8.89 -9.26
C SER A 33 0.02 8.13 -8.91
N VAL A 34 0.02 7.33 -7.84
CA VAL A 34 1.16 6.50 -7.48
C VAL A 34 1.41 5.43 -8.53
N LEU A 35 0.36 4.67 -8.90
CA LEU A 35 0.49 3.55 -9.84
C LEU A 35 0.92 4.02 -11.24
N ALA A 36 0.57 5.24 -11.62
CA ALA A 36 1.01 5.83 -12.88
C ALA A 36 2.54 6.03 -12.93
N LYS A 37 3.19 6.08 -11.78
CA LYS A 37 4.65 6.23 -11.68
C LYS A 37 5.35 4.93 -11.29
N SER A 38 4.67 4.07 -10.55
CA SER A 38 5.20 2.79 -10.12
C SER A 38 4.04 1.86 -9.80
N ASP A 39 3.93 0.75 -10.51
CA ASP A 39 2.86 -0.23 -10.29
C ASP A 39 3.20 -1.09 -9.08
N GLY A 40 2.98 -0.52 -7.92
CA GLY A 40 3.39 -1.06 -6.64
C GLY A 40 4.73 -0.50 -6.20
N ILE A 41 4.99 -0.51 -4.90
CA ILE A 41 6.27 -0.07 -4.31
C ILE A 41 6.70 -1.13 -3.31
N LEU A 42 7.92 -1.63 -3.47
CA LEU A 42 8.50 -2.60 -2.55
C LEU A 42 9.34 -1.91 -1.48
N GLU A 43 9.29 -2.44 -0.28
CA GLU A 43 10.22 -2.08 0.78
C GLU A 43 11.46 -2.97 0.64
N THR A 44 12.65 -2.36 0.81
CA THR A 44 13.92 -3.07 0.73
C THR A 44 14.70 -2.95 2.03
N MET A 45 15.69 -3.83 2.20
CA MET A 45 16.59 -3.79 3.34
C MET A 45 17.99 -4.13 2.87
N LEU A 46 18.97 -3.37 3.34
CA LEU A 46 20.37 -3.69 3.10
C LEU A 46 20.82 -4.76 4.10
N VAL A 47 21.39 -5.85 3.59
CA VAL A 47 21.99 -6.89 4.44
C VAL A 47 23.45 -6.54 4.66
N PRO A 48 23.84 -6.08 5.86
CA PRO A 48 25.22 -5.55 6.09
C PRO A 48 26.32 -6.55 5.79
N LYS A 49 26.10 -7.84 6.10
CA LYS A 49 27.12 -8.87 5.90
C LYS A 49 27.49 -9.10 4.44
N THR A 50 26.53 -8.96 3.53
CA THR A 50 26.75 -9.24 2.11
C THR A 50 26.78 -7.98 1.26
N GLY A 51 26.36 -6.85 1.79
CA GLY A 51 26.19 -5.61 1.05
C GLY A 51 25.06 -5.67 0.03
N LYS A 52 24.24 -6.72 0.07
CA LYS A 52 23.13 -6.90 -0.86
C LYS A 52 21.85 -6.29 -0.30
N ARG A 53 21.01 -5.83 -1.22
CA ARG A 53 19.68 -5.30 -0.88
C ARG A 53 18.64 -6.36 -1.22
N ILE A 54 17.77 -6.66 -0.26
CA ILE A 54 16.68 -7.63 -0.44
C ILE A 54 15.34 -6.93 -0.33
N THR A 55 14.30 -7.51 -0.91
CA THR A 55 12.93 -7.01 -0.76
C THR A 55 12.30 -7.64 0.47
N ILE A 56 11.56 -6.82 1.24
CA ILE A 56 10.89 -7.26 2.46
C ILE A 56 9.41 -7.53 2.19
N GLY A 57 8.75 -6.62 1.46
CA GLY A 57 7.33 -6.74 1.15
C GLY A 57 6.81 -5.52 0.42
N TRP A 58 5.51 -5.48 0.20
CA TRP A 58 4.87 -4.36 -0.49
C TRP A 58 4.54 -3.22 0.47
N ILE A 59 4.96 -2.02 0.10
CA ILE A 59 4.50 -0.79 0.74
C ILE A 59 3.17 -0.40 0.13
N ILE A 60 3.07 -0.49 -1.18
CA ILE A 60 1.83 -0.34 -1.94
C ILE A 60 1.76 -1.50 -2.92
N TYR A 61 0.65 -2.20 -2.95
CA TYR A 61 0.43 -3.32 -3.87
C TYR A 61 0.39 -2.85 -5.32
N PRO A 62 0.85 -3.67 -6.28
CA PRO A 62 0.55 -3.42 -7.69
C PRO A 62 -0.96 -3.50 -7.93
N TYR A 63 -1.44 -2.88 -8.99
CA TYR A 63 -2.87 -2.75 -9.27
C TYR A 63 -3.61 -4.09 -9.27
N GLU A 64 -3.05 -5.09 -9.91
CA GLU A 64 -3.66 -6.42 -9.97
C GLU A 64 -3.89 -7.00 -8.57
N MET A 65 -2.93 -6.81 -7.69
CA MET A 65 -3.03 -7.27 -6.30
C MET A 65 -4.02 -6.44 -5.50
N ILE A 66 -4.08 -5.12 -5.75
CA ILE A 66 -5.08 -4.24 -5.13
C ILE A 66 -6.49 -4.75 -5.44
N GLN A 67 -6.76 -5.06 -6.71
CA GLN A 67 -8.06 -5.56 -7.13
C GLN A 67 -8.39 -6.89 -6.46
N LYS A 68 -7.45 -7.80 -6.45
CA LYS A 68 -7.62 -9.15 -5.89
C LYS A 68 -7.87 -9.10 -4.39
N GLU A 69 -7.07 -8.34 -3.65
CA GLU A 69 -7.21 -8.24 -2.20
C GLU A 69 -8.44 -7.45 -1.80
N THR A 70 -8.79 -6.41 -2.55
CA THR A 70 -10.03 -5.66 -2.34
C THR A 70 -11.25 -6.56 -2.48
N ALA A 71 -11.29 -7.37 -3.51
CA ALA A 71 -12.39 -8.32 -3.74
C ALA A 71 -12.46 -9.37 -2.62
N PHE A 72 -11.32 -9.90 -2.23
CA PHE A 72 -11.23 -10.91 -1.17
C PHE A 72 -11.78 -10.39 0.17
N PHE A 73 -11.31 -9.23 0.61
CA PHE A 73 -11.73 -8.69 1.90
C PHE A 73 -13.18 -8.19 1.90
N LYS A 74 -13.68 -7.76 0.75
CA LYS A 74 -15.09 -7.40 0.62
C LYS A 74 -15.98 -8.65 0.75
N GLU A 75 -15.63 -9.72 0.06
CA GLU A 75 -16.41 -10.95 0.05
C GLU A 75 -16.36 -11.67 1.40
N GLU A 76 -15.18 -11.80 1.99
CA GLU A 76 -15.00 -12.56 3.22
C GLU A 76 -15.36 -11.79 4.48
N TYR A 77 -15.14 -10.48 4.49
CA TYR A 77 -15.28 -9.68 5.72
C TYR A 77 -16.20 -8.48 5.58
N GLY A 78 -16.72 -8.22 4.39
CA GLY A 78 -17.60 -7.09 4.16
C GLY A 78 -16.91 -5.73 4.20
N ILE A 79 -15.59 -5.68 3.98
CA ILE A 79 -14.83 -4.43 3.97
C ILE A 79 -15.24 -3.58 2.76
N ASP A 80 -15.68 -2.36 3.02
CA ASP A 80 -16.06 -1.40 1.98
C ASP A 80 -14.93 -0.39 1.78
N GLY A 81 -13.91 -0.78 1.05
CA GLY A 81 -12.75 0.05 0.80
C GLY A 81 -11.77 -0.61 -0.15
N ILE A 82 -10.73 0.13 -0.50
CA ILE A 82 -9.70 -0.33 -1.43
C ILE A 82 -8.47 -0.77 -0.64
N VAL A 83 -8.19 -2.06 -0.65
CA VAL A 83 -7.03 -2.63 0.06
C VAL A 83 -5.78 -2.39 -0.78
N PHE A 84 -4.83 -1.64 -0.24
CA PHE A 84 -3.63 -1.23 -0.99
C PHE A 84 -2.32 -1.68 -0.36
N SER A 85 -2.34 -2.20 0.86
CA SER A 85 -1.14 -2.57 1.59
C SER A 85 -1.48 -3.50 2.76
N ASP A 86 -0.46 -3.99 3.46
CA ASP A 86 -0.62 -4.71 4.71
C ASP A 86 0.60 -4.45 5.60
N ASP A 87 0.54 -4.91 6.84
CA ASP A 87 1.61 -4.71 7.83
C ASP A 87 2.64 -5.85 7.86
N GLY A 88 2.55 -6.77 6.91
CA GLY A 88 3.43 -7.95 6.88
C GLY A 88 2.95 -9.10 7.76
N ALA A 89 1.91 -8.89 8.57
CA ALA A 89 1.36 -9.89 9.49
C ALA A 89 -0.08 -10.30 9.13
N GLY A 90 -0.54 -9.94 7.93
CA GLY A 90 -1.87 -10.29 7.46
C GLY A 90 -2.97 -9.30 7.82
N ASN A 91 -2.62 -8.13 8.33
CA ASN A 91 -3.57 -7.08 8.68
C ASN A 91 -3.54 -6.01 7.59
N PRO A 92 -4.54 -5.97 6.69
CA PRO A 92 -4.49 -5.05 5.55
C PRO A 92 -4.80 -3.62 5.93
N PHE A 93 -4.24 -2.69 5.16
CA PHE A 93 -4.63 -1.28 5.17
C PHE A 93 -5.55 -1.03 3.97
N TYR A 94 -6.62 -0.26 4.18
CA TYR A 94 -7.52 0.09 3.09
C TYR A 94 -7.92 1.55 3.14
N ILE A 95 -8.34 2.07 1.99
CA ILE A 95 -8.84 3.44 1.85
C ILE A 95 -10.36 3.42 1.74
N HIS A 96 -11.02 4.22 2.57
CA HIS A 96 -12.45 4.48 2.49
C HIS A 96 -12.68 5.95 2.77
N ASP A 97 -13.39 6.66 1.88
CA ASP A 97 -13.60 8.10 1.96
C ASP A 97 -12.30 8.89 2.17
N ASN A 98 -11.26 8.53 1.43
CA ASN A 98 -9.91 9.11 1.49
C ASN A 98 -9.18 8.91 2.81
N LYS A 99 -9.77 8.20 3.76
CA LYS A 99 -9.15 7.89 5.05
C LYS A 99 -8.53 6.51 5.03
N ILE A 100 -7.51 6.31 5.85
CA ILE A 100 -6.78 5.05 5.92
C ILE A 100 -7.21 4.29 7.16
N PHE A 101 -7.61 3.04 6.96
CA PHE A 101 -8.00 2.12 8.02
C PHE A 101 -7.12 0.89 7.99
N GLN A 102 -6.95 0.28 9.14
CA GLN A 102 -6.34 -1.04 9.25
C GLN A 102 -7.39 -2.04 9.74
N PHE A 103 -7.50 -3.17 9.05
CA PHE A 103 -8.41 -4.23 9.43
C PHE A 103 -7.66 -5.36 10.14
N ASN A 104 -8.21 -5.85 11.25
CA ASN A 104 -7.69 -7.00 11.96
C ASN A 104 -8.63 -8.20 11.75
N PRO A 105 -8.22 -9.20 10.93
CA PRO A 105 -9.08 -10.36 10.66
C PRO A 105 -9.40 -11.20 11.90
N ILE A 106 -8.51 -11.22 12.90
CA ILE A 106 -8.71 -12.00 14.12
C ILE A 106 -9.87 -11.44 14.93
N ASP A 107 -9.90 -10.11 15.12
CA ASP A 107 -10.93 -9.43 15.89
C ASP A 107 -12.11 -9.01 15.03
N ASN A 108 -11.98 -9.07 13.71
CA ASN A 108 -12.96 -8.58 12.74
C ASN A 108 -13.28 -7.10 12.97
N GLU A 109 -12.27 -6.29 13.26
CA GLU A 109 -12.40 -4.87 13.57
C GLU A 109 -11.51 -4.02 12.69
N SER A 110 -11.99 -2.81 12.38
CA SER A 110 -11.22 -1.80 11.64
C SER A 110 -10.89 -0.64 12.56
N GLU A 111 -9.68 -0.09 12.38
CA GLU A 111 -9.22 1.07 13.13
C GLU A 111 -8.84 2.19 12.16
N LEU A 112 -9.27 3.41 12.45
CA LEU A 112 -8.84 4.58 11.68
C LEU A 112 -7.38 4.90 12.02
N ILE A 113 -6.50 4.87 11.01
CA ILE A 113 -5.07 5.06 11.18
C ILE A 113 -4.64 6.48 10.80
N ALA A 114 -5.20 7.01 9.69
CA ALA A 114 -4.82 8.32 9.19
C ALA A 114 -5.95 8.94 8.39
N GLY A 115 -5.96 10.27 8.30
CA GLY A 115 -6.98 11.00 7.56
C GLY A 115 -6.73 11.05 6.05
N SER A 116 -5.54 10.65 5.60
CA SER A 116 -5.19 10.62 4.19
C SER A 116 -3.97 9.73 3.98
N LEU A 117 -3.69 9.38 2.72
CA LEU A 117 -2.49 8.61 2.39
C LEU A 117 -1.22 9.42 2.69
N GLU A 118 -1.24 10.73 2.46
CA GLU A 118 -0.12 11.61 2.78
C GLU A 118 0.17 11.60 4.28
N GLU A 119 -0.87 11.73 5.11
CA GLU A 119 -0.73 11.66 6.56
C GLU A 119 -0.18 10.32 7.02
N PHE A 120 -0.60 9.24 6.36
CA PHE A 120 -0.15 7.89 6.68
C PHE A 120 1.37 7.72 6.55
N TYR A 121 1.98 8.39 5.58
CA TYR A 121 3.42 8.35 5.34
C TYR A 121 4.18 9.55 5.90
N LYS A 122 3.58 10.36 6.74
CA LYS A 122 4.29 11.42 7.44
C LYS A 122 5.01 10.87 8.66
N LYS A 123 6.25 11.24 8.77
CA LYS A 123 7.04 10.97 9.98
C LYS A 123 6.78 12.01 11.04
#